data_475761c83e2c4f13d17241298bd45176
#
_entry.id   475761c83e2c4f13d17241298bd45176
#
_cell.length_a   1.000
_cell.length_b   1.000
_cell.length_c   1.000
_cell.angle_alpha   90.00
_cell.angle_beta   90.00
_cell.angle_gamma   90.00
#
_symmetry.space_group_name_H-M   'P 1'
#
loop_
_entity.id
_entity.type
_entity.pdbx_description
1 polymer ?
#
loop_
_entity_poly.entity_id
_entity_poly.type
_entity_poly.pdbx_seq_one_letter_code
_entity_poly.pdbx_strand_id
1 'polypeptide(L)'
;MYALADLVRRRCTAAAGPLLHVAGTKLAGDLSAMLGESGFSILRETLYDAVPSARLSDGTAALLRTGTLDAVLFFSPRTARSFVRLVAEAGLIDRCRTVDALCLSPAVAEAARAYGELGVTPWQNVRVAPRPEQDALLGLLPEASGGTGRA
;
A
#
# COMPACT_ATOMS: atom_id res chain seq x y z
N MET A 1 2.51 12.91 4.45
CA MET A 1 1.92 14.04 5.18
C MET A 1 2.75 15.31 5.05
N TYR A 2 4.08 15.30 5.20
CA TYR A 2 4.95 16.49 5.07
C TYR A 2 4.76 17.26 3.75
N ALA A 3 4.76 16.58 2.61
CA ALA A 3 4.55 17.21 1.31
C ALA A 3 3.19 17.94 1.20
N LEU A 4 2.15 17.42 1.86
CA LEU A 4 0.85 18.08 1.91
C LEU A 4 0.90 19.34 2.78
N ALA A 5 1.53 19.28 3.95
CA ALA A 5 1.72 20.44 4.81
C ALA A 5 2.49 21.56 4.10
N ASP A 6 3.56 21.20 3.37
CA ASP A 6 4.33 22.17 2.59
C ASP A 6 3.53 22.76 1.43
N LEU A 7 2.69 21.96 0.78
CA LEU A 7 1.79 22.47 -0.26
C LEU A 7 0.79 23.48 0.32
N VAL A 8 0.21 23.19 1.49
CA VAL A 8 -0.72 24.08 2.18
C VAL A 8 -0.02 25.39 2.51
N ARG A 9 1.18 25.38 3.10
CA ARG A 9 1.94 26.60 3.41
C ARG A 9 2.22 27.46 2.18
N ARG A 10 2.46 26.83 1.02
CA ARG A 10 2.73 27.55 -0.25
C ARG A 10 1.48 28.07 -0.94
N ARG A 11 0.30 27.44 -0.76
CA ARG A 11 -0.88 27.69 -1.57
C ARG A 11 -2.04 28.34 -0.81
N CYS A 12 -2.01 28.27 0.52
CA CYS A 12 -3.08 28.76 1.37
C CYS A 12 -2.55 29.85 2.31
N THR A 13 -3.47 30.70 2.77
CA THR A 13 -3.22 31.74 3.78
C THR A 13 -4.03 31.42 5.02
N ALA A 14 -3.39 31.37 6.19
CA ALA A 14 -4.06 31.01 7.46
C ALA A 14 -5.22 31.94 7.80
N ALA A 15 -5.13 33.22 7.43
CA ALA A 15 -6.20 34.21 7.63
C ALA A 15 -7.43 34.00 6.74
N ALA A 16 -7.35 33.14 5.72
CA ALA A 16 -8.49 32.87 4.83
C ALA A 16 -9.58 31.97 5.48
N GLY A 17 -9.33 31.44 6.67
CA GLY A 17 -10.26 30.60 7.42
C GLY A 17 -9.75 29.18 7.65
N PRO A 18 -10.55 28.34 8.31
CA PRO A 18 -10.17 26.97 8.61
C PRO A 18 -10.12 26.09 7.36
N LEU A 19 -9.19 25.12 7.35
CA LEU A 19 -9.10 24.08 6.33
C LEU A 19 -9.80 22.82 6.82
N LEU A 20 -10.58 22.17 5.94
CA LEU A 20 -11.21 20.90 6.24
C LEU A 20 -10.29 19.74 5.79
N HIS A 21 -9.86 18.92 6.75
CA HIS A 21 -9.13 17.69 6.47
C HIS A 21 -10.06 16.48 6.57
N VAL A 22 -10.53 16.01 5.45
CA VAL A 22 -11.32 14.78 5.35
C VAL A 22 -10.39 13.56 5.35
N ALA A 23 -10.61 12.63 6.27
CA ALA A 23 -9.72 11.49 6.46
C ALA A 23 -10.46 10.23 6.93
N GLY A 24 -9.78 9.09 6.91
CA GLY A 24 -10.20 7.92 7.66
C GLY A 24 -9.80 8.00 9.14
N THR A 25 -10.26 7.03 9.95
CA THR A 25 -9.94 6.96 11.38
C THR A 25 -8.43 6.89 11.65
N LYS A 26 -7.67 6.19 10.80
CA LYS A 26 -6.22 6.06 10.92
C LYS A 26 -5.50 7.02 9.97
N LEU A 27 -4.69 7.90 10.55
CA LEU A 27 -3.90 8.90 9.83
C LEU A 27 -2.47 8.42 9.58
N ALA A 28 -1.91 8.85 8.46
CA ALA A 28 -0.48 8.71 8.15
C ALA A 28 0.40 9.82 8.79
N GLY A 29 -0.18 10.69 9.61
CA GLY A 29 0.47 11.79 10.31
C GLY A 29 -0.56 12.82 10.77
N ASP A 30 -0.16 13.71 11.68
CA ASP A 30 -1.02 14.77 12.23
C ASP A 30 -0.80 16.09 11.46
N LEU A 31 -1.70 16.36 10.50
CA LEU A 31 -1.67 17.59 9.71
C LEU A 31 -1.97 18.83 10.58
N SER A 32 -2.82 18.68 11.62
CA SER A 32 -3.15 19.79 12.52
C SER A 32 -1.95 20.24 13.33
N ALA A 33 -1.19 19.30 13.90
CA ALA A 33 0.06 19.61 14.59
C ALA A 33 1.08 20.26 13.66
N MET A 34 1.25 19.72 12.43
CA MET A 34 2.22 20.25 11.46
C MET A 34 1.93 21.66 10.97
N LEU A 35 0.68 22.07 10.93
CA LEU A 35 0.26 23.37 10.40
C LEU A 35 -0.14 24.38 11.49
N GLY A 36 -0.40 23.90 12.72
CA GLY A 36 -0.79 24.74 13.86
C GLY A 36 0.25 25.81 14.18
N GLU A 37 1.54 25.45 14.18
CA GLU A 37 2.65 26.39 14.40
C GLU A 37 2.72 27.49 13.31
N SER A 38 2.19 27.22 12.12
CA SER A 38 2.09 28.19 11.02
C SER A 38 0.76 28.96 11.03
N GLY A 39 -0.02 28.86 12.12
CA GLY A 39 -1.25 29.62 12.34
C GLY A 39 -2.49 29.08 11.59
N PHE A 40 -2.41 27.91 10.95
CA PHE A 40 -3.56 27.31 10.29
C PHE A 40 -4.49 26.60 11.29
N SER A 41 -5.79 26.84 11.16
CA SER A 41 -6.84 26.06 11.84
C SER A 41 -7.28 24.91 10.94
N ILE A 42 -7.20 23.67 11.45
CA ILE A 42 -7.60 22.47 10.72
C ILE A 42 -8.81 21.84 11.39
N LEU A 43 -9.91 21.79 10.67
CA LEU A 43 -11.08 21.01 11.05
C LEU A 43 -10.93 19.61 10.45
N ARG A 44 -10.96 18.58 11.31
CA ARG A 44 -10.87 17.20 10.85
C ARG A 44 -12.24 16.55 10.84
N GLU A 45 -12.58 15.94 9.71
CA GLU A 45 -13.78 15.13 9.58
C GLU A 45 -13.42 13.70 9.20
N THR A 46 -13.96 12.72 9.94
CA THR A 46 -13.72 11.29 9.69
C THR A 46 -14.89 10.71 8.93
N LEU A 47 -14.69 10.37 7.65
CA LEU A 47 -15.76 9.85 6.79
C LEU A 47 -15.79 8.33 6.66
N TYR A 48 -14.71 7.62 6.98
CA TYR A 48 -14.66 6.16 6.86
C TYR A 48 -13.72 5.54 7.89
N ASP A 49 -13.99 4.29 8.22
CA ASP A 49 -13.08 3.45 8.99
C ASP A 49 -12.50 2.34 8.10
N ALA A 50 -11.20 2.38 7.90
CA ALA A 50 -10.50 1.34 7.15
C ALA A 50 -10.17 0.16 8.07
N VAL A 51 -11.09 -0.77 8.20
CA VAL A 51 -10.89 -1.99 8.98
C VAL A 51 -10.11 -3.01 8.13
N PRO A 52 -8.95 -3.49 8.59
CA PRO A 52 -8.24 -4.57 7.90
C PRO A 52 -9.09 -5.84 7.88
N SER A 53 -9.03 -6.59 6.77
CA SER A 53 -9.64 -7.92 6.73
C SER A 53 -9.08 -8.81 7.85
N ALA A 54 -9.96 -9.60 8.46
CA ALA A 54 -9.56 -10.54 9.51
C ALA A 54 -8.97 -11.84 8.93
N ARG A 55 -9.29 -12.17 7.69
CA ARG A 55 -8.80 -13.39 7.01
C ARG A 55 -8.60 -13.15 5.52
N LEU A 56 -7.80 -14.00 4.89
CA LEU A 56 -7.66 -14.05 3.45
C LEU A 56 -8.98 -14.53 2.83
N SER A 57 -9.38 -13.95 1.69
CA SER A 57 -10.57 -14.43 0.97
C SER A 57 -10.33 -15.83 0.40
N ASP A 58 -11.39 -16.62 0.32
CA ASP A 58 -11.31 -18.01 -0.21
C ASP A 58 -10.80 -18.02 -1.66
N GLY A 59 -11.20 -17.03 -2.48
CA GLY A 59 -10.72 -16.86 -3.85
C GLY A 59 -9.21 -16.61 -3.91
N THR A 60 -8.69 -15.68 -3.10
CA THR A 60 -7.25 -15.41 -3.05
C THR A 60 -6.47 -16.62 -2.53
N ALA A 61 -6.99 -17.30 -1.51
CA ALA A 61 -6.38 -18.51 -0.98
C ALA A 61 -6.34 -19.64 -2.04
N ALA A 62 -7.38 -19.78 -2.85
CA ALA A 62 -7.43 -20.74 -3.95
C ALA A 62 -6.36 -20.43 -5.02
N LEU A 63 -6.26 -19.17 -5.47
CA LEU A 63 -5.25 -18.74 -6.45
C LEU A 63 -3.81 -19.02 -5.96
N LEU A 64 -3.53 -18.75 -4.69
CA LEU A 64 -2.23 -19.07 -4.11
C LEU A 64 -1.97 -20.59 -4.05
N ARG A 65 -2.96 -21.40 -3.65
CA ARG A 65 -2.82 -22.87 -3.59
C ARG A 65 -2.58 -23.48 -4.96
N THR A 66 -3.28 -23.00 -5.97
CA THR A 66 -3.16 -23.50 -7.36
C THR A 66 -1.92 -22.96 -8.07
N GLY A 67 -1.25 -21.94 -7.54
CA GLY A 67 -0.09 -21.31 -8.19
C GLY A 67 -0.47 -20.56 -9.47
N THR A 68 -1.70 -20.06 -9.55
CA THR A 68 -2.21 -19.29 -10.70
C THR A 68 -2.15 -17.77 -10.47
N LEU A 69 -1.54 -17.36 -9.38
CA LEU A 69 -1.30 -15.95 -9.07
C LEU A 69 0.13 -15.58 -9.46
N ASP A 70 0.30 -14.72 -10.45
CA ASP A 70 1.63 -14.32 -10.95
C ASP A 70 2.17 -13.09 -10.21
N ALA A 71 1.31 -12.15 -9.86
CA ALA A 71 1.71 -10.91 -9.19
C ALA A 71 0.65 -10.35 -8.23
N VAL A 72 1.11 -9.59 -7.23
CA VAL A 72 0.27 -8.80 -6.32
C VAL A 72 0.73 -7.35 -6.33
N LEU A 73 -0.20 -6.42 -6.49
CA LEU A 73 0.07 -4.98 -6.49
C LEU A 73 -0.22 -4.38 -5.11
N PHE A 74 0.77 -3.70 -4.55
CA PHE A 74 0.66 -3.03 -3.25
C PHE A 74 0.77 -1.51 -3.39
N PHE A 75 -0.29 -0.81 -2.99
CA PHE A 75 -0.37 0.65 -3.02
C PHE A 75 0.00 1.32 -1.69
N SER A 76 0.06 0.56 -0.59
CA SER A 76 0.43 1.11 0.72
C SER A 76 1.19 0.11 1.59
N PRO A 77 2.07 0.60 2.49
CA PRO A 77 2.77 -0.27 3.44
C PRO A 77 1.82 -1.05 4.35
N ARG A 78 0.69 -0.44 4.71
CA ARG A 78 -0.32 -1.07 5.57
C ARG A 78 -0.96 -2.27 4.88
N THR A 79 -1.35 -2.12 3.60
CA THR A 79 -1.97 -3.20 2.82
C THR A 79 -0.97 -4.34 2.61
N ALA A 80 0.29 -4.02 2.29
CA ALA A 80 1.34 -5.01 2.13
C ALA A 80 1.55 -5.85 3.41
N ARG A 81 1.73 -5.19 4.57
CA ARG A 81 1.85 -5.89 5.87
C ARG A 81 0.62 -6.75 6.19
N SER A 82 -0.58 -6.22 5.95
CA SER A 82 -1.82 -6.96 6.22
C SER A 82 -1.92 -8.21 5.36
N PHE A 83 -1.57 -8.12 4.07
CA PHE A 83 -1.59 -9.25 3.16
C PHE A 83 -0.59 -10.32 3.58
N VAL A 84 0.67 -9.95 3.82
CA VAL A 84 1.73 -10.89 4.26
C VAL A 84 1.32 -11.62 5.54
N ARG A 85 0.77 -10.89 6.53
CA ARG A 85 0.24 -11.48 7.76
C ARG A 85 -0.87 -12.50 7.48
N LEU A 86 -1.87 -12.14 6.68
CA LEU A 86 -3.02 -13.00 6.38
C LEU A 86 -2.62 -14.26 5.61
N VAL A 87 -1.66 -14.13 4.68
CA VAL A 87 -1.12 -15.28 3.94
C VAL A 87 -0.34 -16.22 4.86
N ALA A 88 0.44 -15.66 5.80
CA ALA A 88 1.15 -16.43 6.80
C ALA A 88 0.20 -17.16 7.76
N GLU A 89 -0.82 -16.46 8.28
CA GLU A 89 -1.86 -17.03 9.13
C GLU A 89 -2.65 -18.15 8.44
N ALA A 90 -2.81 -18.06 7.11
CA ALA A 90 -3.42 -19.10 6.29
C ALA A 90 -2.48 -20.28 5.97
N GLY A 91 -1.21 -20.25 6.39
CA GLY A 91 -0.19 -21.27 6.07
C GLY A 91 0.20 -21.31 4.59
N LEU A 92 0.05 -20.18 3.88
CA LEU A 92 0.27 -20.10 2.42
C LEU A 92 1.50 -19.27 2.04
N ILE A 93 2.33 -18.89 3.01
CA ILE A 93 3.46 -17.97 2.77
C ILE A 93 4.46 -18.52 1.74
N ASP A 94 4.73 -19.81 1.76
CA ASP A 94 5.62 -20.44 0.78
C ASP A 94 5.08 -20.42 -0.65
N ARG A 95 3.76 -20.25 -0.83
CA ARG A 95 3.14 -20.09 -2.15
C ARG A 95 3.45 -18.73 -2.79
N CYS A 96 3.89 -17.76 -2.02
CA CYS A 96 4.35 -16.48 -2.53
C CYS A 96 5.72 -16.54 -3.24
N ARG A 97 6.46 -17.64 -3.13
CA ARG A 97 7.78 -17.81 -3.78
C ARG A 97 7.72 -17.81 -5.31
N THR A 98 6.54 -17.98 -5.88
CA THR A 98 6.30 -17.91 -7.34
C THR A 98 5.55 -16.65 -7.75
N VAL A 99 5.35 -15.71 -6.83
CA VAL A 99 4.54 -14.51 -7.02
C VAL A 99 5.41 -13.26 -6.95
N ASP A 100 5.27 -12.34 -7.89
CA ASP A 100 5.92 -11.04 -7.85
C ASP A 100 5.14 -10.05 -6.97
N ALA A 101 5.83 -9.37 -6.06
CA ALA A 101 5.29 -8.24 -5.32
C ALA A 101 5.62 -6.92 -6.02
N LEU A 102 4.63 -6.26 -6.60
CA LEU A 102 4.76 -4.97 -7.28
C LEU A 102 4.36 -3.86 -6.31
N CYS A 103 5.29 -2.98 -5.99
CA CYS A 103 5.17 -2.03 -4.89
C CYS A 103 5.21 -0.58 -5.40
N LEU A 104 4.26 0.25 -4.95
CA LEU A 104 4.16 1.65 -5.38
C LEU A 104 5.35 2.52 -4.95
N SER A 105 6.05 2.14 -3.86
CA SER A 105 7.18 2.91 -3.32
C SER A 105 8.15 2.02 -2.53
N PRO A 106 9.38 2.50 -2.22
CA PRO A 106 10.32 1.77 -1.37
C PRO A 106 9.73 1.36 0.00
N ALA A 107 8.97 2.25 0.66
CA ALA A 107 8.33 1.94 1.93
C ALA A 107 7.28 0.81 1.83
N VAL A 108 6.62 0.69 0.69
CA VAL A 108 5.70 -0.43 0.40
C VAL A 108 6.48 -1.73 0.22
N ALA A 109 7.62 -1.67 -0.47
CA ALA A 109 8.48 -2.83 -0.70
C ALA A 109 9.10 -3.35 0.62
N GLU A 110 9.54 -2.46 1.50
CA GLU A 110 10.00 -2.83 2.85
C GLU A 110 8.89 -3.56 3.62
N ALA A 111 7.68 -3.01 3.58
CA ALA A 111 6.53 -3.62 4.24
C ALA A 111 6.14 -4.99 3.65
N ALA A 112 6.30 -5.19 2.34
CA ALA A 112 6.05 -6.45 1.67
C ALA A 112 7.12 -7.52 2.01
N ARG A 113 8.38 -7.10 2.25
CA ARG A 113 9.48 -7.99 2.66
C ARG A 113 9.45 -8.37 4.13
N ALA A 114 8.76 -7.60 4.97
CA ALA A 114 8.74 -7.80 6.41
C ALA A 114 7.96 -9.06 6.80
N TYR A 115 8.64 -10.22 6.71
CA TYR A 115 8.13 -11.50 7.18
C TYR A 115 9.21 -12.24 7.99
N GLY A 116 8.85 -12.60 9.24
CA GLY A 116 9.75 -13.31 10.15
C GLY A 116 10.95 -12.48 10.62
N GLU A 117 11.75 -13.07 11.53
CA GLU A 117 12.92 -12.42 12.15
C GLU A 117 14.17 -12.41 11.25
N LEU A 118 14.20 -13.19 10.19
CA LEU A 118 15.39 -13.44 9.37
C LEU A 118 15.47 -12.63 8.07
N GLY A 119 14.55 -11.68 7.84
CA GLY A 119 14.60 -10.82 6.64
C GLY A 119 14.45 -11.56 5.30
N VAL A 120 14.00 -12.82 5.33
CA VAL A 120 13.76 -13.59 4.11
C VAL A 120 12.46 -13.10 3.47
N THR A 121 12.57 -12.62 2.24
CA THR A 121 11.37 -12.23 1.49
C THR A 121 10.57 -13.47 1.07
N PRO A 122 9.24 -13.46 1.26
CA PRO A 122 8.40 -14.57 0.82
C PRO A 122 8.12 -14.58 -0.69
N TRP A 123 8.53 -13.54 -1.41
CA TRP A 123 8.20 -13.29 -2.81
C TRP A 123 9.24 -13.85 -3.78
N GLN A 124 8.81 -14.13 -5.02
CA GLN A 124 9.73 -14.42 -6.12
C GLN A 124 10.63 -13.20 -6.38
N ASN A 125 10.00 -12.05 -6.62
CA ASN A 125 10.67 -10.76 -6.74
C ASN A 125 9.88 -9.69 -5.99
N VAL A 126 10.58 -8.61 -5.58
CA VAL A 126 9.94 -7.40 -5.06
C VAL A 126 10.41 -6.24 -5.93
N ARG A 127 9.49 -5.70 -6.74
CA ARG A 127 9.75 -4.63 -7.71
C ARG A 127 9.09 -3.34 -7.23
N VAL A 128 9.76 -2.21 -7.42
CA VAL A 128 9.27 -0.89 -7.02
C VAL A 128 8.99 -0.06 -8.26
N ALA A 129 7.85 0.60 -8.29
CA ALA A 129 7.51 1.53 -9.35
C ALA A 129 8.53 2.69 -9.42
N PRO A 130 8.97 3.13 -10.61
CA PRO A 130 9.95 4.21 -10.76
C PRO A 130 9.43 5.56 -10.24
N ARG A 131 8.10 5.71 -10.16
CA ARG A 131 7.40 6.85 -9.57
C ARG A 131 6.20 6.34 -8.78
N PRO A 132 5.79 7.02 -7.67
CA PRO A 132 4.67 6.59 -6.84
C PRO A 132 3.31 6.92 -7.48
N GLU A 133 3.11 6.46 -8.69
CA GLU A 133 1.93 6.65 -9.54
C GLU A 133 1.40 5.30 -10.00
N GLN A 134 0.07 5.20 -10.13
CA GLN A 134 -0.59 3.95 -10.51
C GLN A 134 -0.11 3.42 -11.87
N ASP A 135 0.01 4.28 -12.87
CA ASP A 135 0.43 3.87 -14.21
C ASP A 135 1.86 3.33 -14.22
N ALA A 136 2.75 3.94 -13.41
CA ALA A 136 4.10 3.44 -13.24
C ALA A 136 4.15 2.08 -12.52
N LEU A 137 3.23 1.83 -11.59
CA LEU A 137 3.08 0.52 -10.94
C LEU A 137 2.53 -0.53 -11.90
N LEU A 138 1.50 -0.19 -12.69
CA LEU A 138 0.91 -1.07 -13.70
C LEU A 138 1.91 -1.41 -14.81
N GLY A 139 2.79 -0.48 -15.17
CA GLY A 139 3.88 -0.70 -16.12
C GLY A 139 4.94 -1.72 -15.67
N LEU A 140 4.88 -2.19 -14.41
CA LEU A 140 5.71 -3.30 -13.94
C LEU A 140 5.13 -4.68 -14.29
N LEU A 141 3.86 -4.76 -14.67
CA LEU A 141 3.26 -6.01 -15.09
C LEU A 141 3.98 -6.49 -16.37
N PRO A 142 4.22 -7.80 -16.52
CA PRO A 142 4.71 -8.32 -17.79
C PRO A 142 3.69 -7.98 -18.89
N GLU A 143 4.19 -7.58 -20.05
CA GLU A 143 3.32 -7.46 -21.23
C GLU A 143 2.61 -8.79 -21.43
N ALA A 144 1.30 -8.73 -21.68
CA ALA A 144 0.52 -9.92 -21.94
C ALA A 144 1.17 -10.62 -23.14
N SER A 145 1.95 -11.64 -22.89
CA SER A 145 2.46 -12.52 -23.94
C SER A 145 1.24 -13.10 -24.62
N GLY A 146 0.99 -12.67 -25.85
CA GLY A 146 -0.13 -13.13 -26.65
C GLY A 146 -0.20 -14.66 -26.56
N GLY A 147 -1.35 -15.17 -26.14
CA GLY A 147 -1.56 -16.54 -25.74
C GLY A 147 -0.96 -17.53 -26.72
N THR A 148 0.00 -18.29 -26.24
CA THR A 148 0.32 -19.60 -26.80
C THR A 148 0.05 -20.59 -25.70
N GLY A 149 -0.99 -21.40 -25.91
CA GLY A 149 -1.55 -22.31 -24.92
C GLY A 149 -0.49 -23.22 -24.30
N ARG A 150 -0.59 -23.38 -23.00
CA ARG A 150 -0.09 -24.59 -22.35
C ARG A 150 -1.09 -25.70 -22.63
N ALA A 151 -0.72 -26.56 -23.56
CA ALA A 151 -1.33 -27.87 -23.75
C ALA A 151 -1.01 -28.75 -22.55
#